data_67507988fa0f961e97c82f3913e2f409
#
_entry.id   67507988fa0f961e97c82f3913e2f409
#
_cell.length_a   1.000
_cell.length_b   1.000
_cell.length_c   1.000
_cell.angle_alpha   90.00
_cell.angle_beta   90.00
_cell.angle_gamma   90.00
#
_symmetry.space_group_name_H-M   'P 1'
#
loop_
_entity.id
_entity.type
_entity.pdbx_description
1 polymer ?
#
loop_
_entity_poly.entity_id
_entity_poly.type
_entity_poly.pdbx_seq_one_letter_code
_entity_poly.pdbx_strand_id
1 'polypeptide(L)'
;GDFYIEQVDGQTRVGAADVSASVEVNGSGADLSGGEGALVVLATGAAGALTGSLASELAGLDLQTELILEFNNTGGPVSEVIELGADAVELEFGESQGQVFAVSLTEASLNIADLVTVEGSISFFTVGDRQMAAGSDLQVFIGDGPAMLEDGSLNPFARGILLTEATVGLIREGSDSYALSATGTARALGIG
;
A
#
# COMPACT_ATOMS: atom_id res chain seq x y z
N GLY A 1 21.32 -2.12 0.10
CA GLY A 1 20.59 -3.05 -0.78
C GLY A 1 21.50 -3.74 -1.78
N ASP A 2 21.16 -4.97 -2.13
CA ASP A 2 21.82 -5.78 -3.14
C ASP A 2 21.04 -5.71 -4.45
N PHE A 3 21.75 -5.57 -5.59
CA PHE A 3 21.12 -5.47 -6.90
C PHE A 3 21.67 -6.54 -7.83
N TYR A 4 20.79 -7.21 -8.54
CA TYR A 4 21.06 -8.27 -9.50
C TYR A 4 20.56 -7.83 -10.86
N ILE A 5 21.41 -7.85 -11.86
CA ILE A 5 21.06 -7.43 -13.22
C ILE A 5 21.46 -8.51 -14.19
N GLU A 6 20.52 -9.00 -14.96
CA GLU A 6 20.70 -10.02 -15.98
C GLU A 6 20.12 -9.55 -17.32
N GLN A 7 20.76 -9.91 -18.41
CA GLN A 7 20.24 -9.71 -19.75
C GLN A 7 20.12 -11.06 -20.45
N VAL A 8 18.89 -11.48 -20.74
CA VAL A 8 18.57 -12.77 -21.38
C VAL A 8 17.55 -12.53 -22.49
N ASP A 9 17.79 -13.07 -23.67
CA ASP A 9 16.87 -13.05 -24.83
C ASP A 9 16.36 -11.66 -25.22
N GLY A 10 17.17 -10.62 -25.02
CA GLY A 10 16.80 -9.23 -25.30
C GLY A 10 15.95 -8.56 -24.23
N GLN A 11 15.74 -9.23 -23.12
CA GLN A 11 15.08 -8.69 -21.92
C GLN A 11 16.14 -8.29 -20.89
N THR A 12 15.86 -7.24 -20.13
CA THR A 12 16.67 -6.89 -18.95
C THR A 12 15.86 -7.21 -17.70
N ARG A 13 16.42 -8.01 -16.83
CA ARG A 13 15.87 -8.37 -15.53
C ARG A 13 16.69 -7.72 -14.43
N VAL A 14 16.02 -7.11 -13.50
CA VAL A 14 16.65 -6.47 -12.33
C VAL A 14 15.95 -6.99 -11.10
N GLY A 15 16.72 -7.55 -10.19
CA GLY A 15 16.29 -7.92 -8.86
C GLY A 15 16.94 -7.01 -7.83
N ALA A 16 16.27 -6.79 -6.72
CA ALA A 16 16.76 -5.99 -5.61
C ALA A 16 16.33 -6.61 -4.28
N ALA A 17 17.27 -6.71 -3.35
CA ALA A 17 17.04 -7.22 -1.99
C ALA A 17 17.63 -6.25 -0.95
N ASP A 18 17.08 -6.25 0.25
CA ASP A 18 17.48 -5.39 1.37
C ASP A 18 17.54 -3.89 0.98
N VAL A 19 16.66 -3.45 0.11
CA VAL A 19 16.61 -2.06 -0.35
C VAL A 19 16.16 -1.15 0.79
N SER A 20 16.93 -0.09 1.02
CA SER A 20 16.52 1.01 1.88
C SER A 20 16.57 2.30 1.09
N ALA A 21 15.55 3.11 1.22
CA ALA A 21 15.47 4.42 0.60
C ALA A 21 14.88 5.42 1.59
N SER A 22 15.44 6.61 1.65
CA SER A 22 14.89 7.69 2.46
C SER A 22 14.77 8.98 1.65
N VAL A 23 13.70 9.70 1.90
CA VAL A 23 13.45 11.03 1.33
C VAL A 23 13.12 11.97 2.47
N GLU A 24 13.87 13.02 2.62
CA GLU A 24 13.65 14.05 3.63
C GLU A 24 13.51 15.43 2.97
N VAL A 25 12.46 16.16 3.36
CA VAL A 25 12.21 17.53 2.90
C VAL A 25 11.77 18.38 4.09
N ASN A 26 12.59 19.37 4.46
CA ASN A 26 12.29 20.31 5.55
C ASN A 26 12.00 19.65 6.91
N GLY A 27 12.70 18.56 7.25
CA GLY A 27 12.54 17.85 8.53
C GLY A 27 11.31 16.93 8.57
N SER A 28 10.73 16.64 7.43
CA SER A 28 9.68 15.63 7.24
C SER A 28 10.15 14.62 6.22
N GLY A 29 9.92 13.35 6.45
CA GLY A 29 10.51 12.30 5.62
C GLY A 29 9.63 11.07 5.44
N ALA A 30 10.08 10.22 4.53
CA ALA A 30 9.57 8.87 4.34
C ALA A 30 10.74 7.92 4.14
N ASP A 31 10.69 6.79 4.83
CA ASP A 31 11.71 5.75 4.84
C ASP A 31 11.11 4.42 4.39
N LEU A 32 11.72 3.81 3.39
CA LEU A 32 11.49 2.43 3.00
C LEU A 32 12.63 1.57 3.55
N SER A 33 12.33 0.45 4.15
CA SER A 33 13.31 -0.50 4.67
C SER A 33 12.93 -1.94 4.33
N GLY A 34 13.95 -2.82 4.28
CA GLY A 34 13.75 -4.22 3.95
C GLY A 34 13.09 -4.44 2.58
N GLY A 35 13.32 -3.52 1.65
CA GLY A 35 12.72 -3.58 0.32
C GLY A 35 13.22 -4.77 -0.48
N GLU A 36 12.29 -5.51 -1.10
CA GLU A 36 12.56 -6.59 -2.03
C GLU A 36 11.73 -6.38 -3.30
N GLY A 37 12.35 -6.54 -4.45
CA GLY A 37 11.65 -6.26 -5.69
C GLY A 37 12.29 -6.84 -6.93
N ALA A 38 11.50 -6.86 -7.98
CA ALA A 38 11.91 -7.31 -9.29
C ALA A 38 11.33 -6.42 -10.39
N LEU A 39 12.09 -6.29 -11.47
CA LEU A 39 11.72 -5.53 -12.65
C LEU A 39 12.16 -6.30 -13.90
N VAL A 40 11.27 -6.46 -14.85
CA VAL A 40 11.60 -6.88 -16.21
C VAL A 40 11.33 -5.77 -17.20
N VAL A 41 12.29 -5.52 -18.07
CA VAL A 41 12.17 -4.57 -19.18
C VAL A 41 12.17 -5.35 -20.49
N LEU A 42 11.07 -5.24 -21.22
CA LEU A 42 10.80 -5.88 -22.49
C LEU A 42 10.81 -4.84 -23.60
N ALA A 43 10.84 -5.26 -24.85
CA ALA A 43 10.70 -4.35 -25.99
C ALA A 43 9.34 -3.60 -26.02
N THR A 44 8.31 -4.17 -25.40
CA THR A 44 6.94 -3.65 -25.36
C THR A 44 6.63 -2.79 -24.13
N GLY A 45 7.52 -2.77 -23.12
CA GLY A 45 7.31 -2.04 -21.87
C GLY A 45 8.05 -2.69 -20.71
N ALA A 46 7.58 -2.43 -19.51
CA ALA A 46 8.17 -2.98 -18.28
C ALA A 46 7.09 -3.49 -17.32
N ALA A 47 7.47 -4.46 -16.50
CA ALA A 47 6.66 -4.94 -15.40
C ALA A 47 7.53 -5.12 -14.15
N GLY A 48 6.96 -4.90 -12.98
CA GLY A 48 7.72 -5.02 -11.75
C GLY A 48 6.85 -5.06 -10.51
N ALA A 49 7.47 -5.51 -9.41
CA ALA A 49 6.92 -5.52 -8.07
C ALA A 49 7.98 -5.05 -7.07
N LEU A 50 7.53 -4.38 -6.01
CA LEU A 50 8.36 -3.97 -4.88
C LEU A 50 7.53 -4.14 -3.60
N THR A 51 8.13 -4.77 -2.60
CA THR A 51 7.59 -4.87 -1.24
C THR A 51 8.55 -4.24 -0.25
N GLY A 52 8.08 -3.87 0.94
CA GLY A 52 8.93 -3.37 2.02
C GLY A 52 8.15 -2.59 3.06
N SER A 53 8.78 -2.36 4.20
CA SER A 53 8.20 -1.57 5.29
C SER A 53 8.38 -0.08 4.99
N LEU A 54 7.28 0.66 4.99
CA LEU A 54 7.24 2.11 4.76
C LEU A 54 6.87 2.83 6.05
N ALA A 55 7.71 3.75 6.47
CA ALA A 55 7.43 4.70 7.54
C ALA A 55 7.50 6.13 7.01
N SER A 56 6.58 6.99 7.43
CA SER A 56 6.59 8.39 7.03
C SER A 56 6.18 9.29 8.19
N GLU A 57 7.00 10.28 8.48
CA GLU A 57 6.73 11.35 9.43
C GLU A 57 6.65 12.68 8.66
N LEU A 58 5.47 13.03 8.25
CA LEU A 58 5.16 14.35 7.68
C LEU A 58 4.49 15.21 8.74
N ALA A 59 4.65 16.51 8.69
CA ALA A 59 4.12 17.42 9.72
C ALA A 59 2.62 17.16 9.99
N GLY A 60 2.31 16.51 11.12
CA GLY A 60 0.96 16.13 11.52
C GLY A 60 0.38 14.91 10.79
N LEU A 61 1.22 14.10 10.16
CA LEU A 61 0.84 12.86 9.51
C LEU A 61 1.91 11.78 9.75
N ASP A 62 1.61 10.79 10.58
CA ASP A 62 2.46 9.63 10.81
C ASP A 62 1.85 8.41 10.14
N LEU A 63 2.61 7.73 9.30
CA LEU A 63 2.22 6.51 8.60
C LEU A 63 3.26 5.42 8.84
N GLN A 64 2.80 4.23 9.21
CA GLN A 64 3.57 2.99 9.21
C GLN A 64 2.76 1.92 8.49
N THR A 65 3.39 1.17 7.59
CA THR A 65 2.70 0.16 6.77
C THR A 65 3.69 -0.76 6.08
N GLU A 66 3.23 -1.95 5.71
CA GLU A 66 3.87 -2.77 4.68
C GLU A 66 3.34 -2.34 3.31
N LEU A 67 4.27 -1.96 2.44
CA LEU A 67 4.00 -1.54 1.06
C LEU A 67 4.13 -2.71 0.11
N ILE A 68 3.15 -2.86 -0.78
CA ILE A 68 3.25 -3.69 -1.98
C ILE A 68 2.94 -2.79 -3.17
N LEU A 69 3.88 -2.68 -4.09
CA LEU A 69 3.73 -1.93 -5.34
C LEU A 69 3.90 -2.89 -6.51
N GLU A 70 2.97 -2.89 -7.43
CA GLU A 70 3.02 -3.71 -8.65
C GLU A 70 2.65 -2.85 -9.87
N PHE A 71 3.33 -3.09 -10.95
CA PHE A 71 2.97 -2.46 -12.23
C PHE A 71 3.32 -3.35 -13.41
N ASN A 72 2.52 -3.24 -14.46
CA ASN A 72 2.79 -3.81 -15.77
C ASN A 72 2.25 -2.86 -16.86
N ASN A 73 3.09 -2.43 -17.77
CA ASN A 73 2.71 -1.60 -18.92
C ASN A 73 3.15 -2.23 -20.26
N THR A 74 3.42 -3.54 -20.27
CA THR A 74 3.87 -4.26 -21.47
C THR A 74 2.78 -4.48 -22.50
N GLY A 75 1.52 -4.33 -22.12
CA GLY A 75 0.34 -4.61 -22.95
C GLY A 75 -0.08 -6.07 -22.98
N GLY A 76 0.58 -6.96 -22.24
CA GLY A 76 0.30 -8.39 -22.17
C GLY A 76 0.67 -9.01 -20.83
N PRO A 77 0.46 -10.33 -20.69
CA PRO A 77 0.86 -11.06 -19.50
C PRO A 77 2.38 -11.09 -19.35
N VAL A 78 2.85 -11.19 -18.12
CA VAL A 78 4.26 -11.37 -17.77
C VAL A 78 4.36 -12.49 -16.77
N SER A 79 5.27 -13.43 -16.97
CA SER A 79 5.59 -14.53 -16.05
C SER A 79 7.10 -14.72 -16.06
N GLU A 80 7.77 -14.22 -15.04
CA GLU A 80 9.22 -14.20 -14.92
C GLU A 80 9.64 -14.54 -13.50
N VAL A 81 10.72 -15.29 -13.36
CA VAL A 81 11.41 -15.56 -12.09
C VAL A 81 12.76 -14.86 -12.13
N ILE A 82 13.03 -14.01 -11.16
CA ILE A 82 14.24 -13.21 -11.07
C ILE A 82 15.01 -13.64 -9.83
N GLU A 83 16.17 -14.25 -10.05
CA GLU A 83 17.05 -14.73 -8.99
C GLU A 83 17.69 -13.56 -8.22
N LEU A 84 17.66 -13.62 -6.89
CA LEU A 84 18.25 -12.65 -5.97
C LEU A 84 19.35 -13.32 -5.11
N GLY A 85 20.28 -14.01 -5.73
CA GLY A 85 21.30 -14.79 -5.02
C GLY A 85 20.76 -16.13 -4.54
N ALA A 86 20.40 -16.27 -3.26
CA ALA A 86 19.79 -17.48 -2.70
C ALA A 86 18.27 -17.50 -2.79
N ASP A 87 17.67 -16.35 -2.99
CA ASP A 87 16.23 -16.12 -3.07
C ASP A 87 15.80 -15.83 -4.52
N ALA A 88 14.52 -15.75 -4.77
CA ALA A 88 13.97 -15.39 -6.08
C ALA A 88 12.65 -14.64 -5.92
N VAL A 89 12.39 -13.67 -6.79
CA VAL A 89 11.10 -12.98 -6.89
C VAL A 89 10.40 -13.45 -8.16
N GLU A 90 9.15 -13.87 -8.00
CA GLU A 90 8.28 -14.24 -9.08
C GLU A 90 7.41 -13.06 -9.48
N LEU A 91 7.46 -12.66 -10.75
CA LEU A 91 6.58 -11.66 -11.35
C LEU A 91 5.53 -12.37 -12.19
N GLU A 92 4.28 -12.31 -11.77
CA GLU A 92 3.17 -12.92 -12.48
C GLU A 92 2.04 -11.92 -12.72
N PHE A 93 1.81 -11.58 -13.97
CA PHE A 93 0.69 -10.74 -14.43
C PHE A 93 -0.10 -11.49 -15.49
N GLY A 94 -1.39 -11.68 -15.24
CA GLY A 94 -2.31 -12.37 -16.15
C GLY A 94 -2.67 -11.56 -17.40
N GLU A 95 -3.41 -12.18 -18.31
CA GLU A 95 -3.79 -11.57 -19.60
C GLU A 95 -4.55 -10.22 -19.46
N SER A 96 -5.34 -10.04 -18.41
CA SER A 96 -6.08 -8.80 -18.15
C SER A 96 -5.23 -7.72 -17.46
N GLN A 97 -4.01 -8.03 -17.06
CA GLN A 97 -3.12 -7.17 -16.29
C GLN A 97 -1.98 -6.57 -17.13
N GLY A 98 -2.10 -6.55 -18.44
CA GLY A 98 -1.11 -5.94 -19.34
C GLY A 98 -0.95 -4.41 -19.19
N GLN A 99 -1.90 -3.77 -18.51
CA GLN A 99 -1.89 -2.33 -18.17
C GLN A 99 -2.42 -2.20 -16.74
N VAL A 100 -1.57 -2.42 -15.75
CA VAL A 100 -1.93 -2.35 -14.33
C VAL A 100 -0.93 -1.49 -13.55
N PHE A 101 -1.44 -0.77 -12.58
CA PHE A 101 -0.68 -0.17 -11.51
C PHE A 101 -1.43 -0.40 -10.20
N ALA A 102 -0.79 -1.01 -9.22
CA ALA A 102 -1.37 -1.33 -7.92
C ALA A 102 -0.45 -0.89 -6.79
N VAL A 103 -1.03 -0.32 -5.76
CA VAL A 103 -0.37 -0.02 -4.49
C VAL A 103 -1.25 -0.57 -3.37
N SER A 104 -0.69 -1.41 -2.54
CA SER A 104 -1.35 -1.93 -1.34
C SER A 104 -0.53 -1.57 -0.10
N LEU A 105 -1.23 -1.04 0.88
CA LEU A 105 -0.72 -0.72 2.21
C LEU A 105 -1.42 -1.69 3.17
N THR A 106 -0.66 -2.62 3.74
CA THR A 106 -1.18 -3.62 4.68
C THR A 106 -0.73 -3.29 6.09
N GLU A 107 -1.58 -3.59 7.07
CA GLU A 107 -1.31 -3.24 8.47
C GLU A 107 -0.97 -1.74 8.65
N ALA A 108 -1.59 -0.91 7.83
CA ALA A 108 -1.33 0.53 7.88
C ALA A 108 -1.83 1.12 9.20
N SER A 109 -1.00 1.93 9.83
CA SER A 109 -1.35 2.80 10.95
C SER A 109 -1.05 4.23 10.54
N LEU A 110 -2.10 5.03 10.44
CA LEU A 110 -2.05 6.42 10.02
C LEU A 110 -2.61 7.31 11.12
N ASN A 111 -1.80 8.22 11.62
CA ASN A 111 -2.22 9.26 12.56
C ASN A 111 -2.19 10.63 11.87
N ILE A 112 -3.28 11.38 12.01
CA ILE A 112 -3.43 12.72 11.43
C ILE A 112 -3.65 13.72 12.56
N ALA A 113 -2.63 14.52 12.86
CA ALA A 113 -2.67 15.62 13.81
C ALA A 113 -3.20 15.22 15.21
N ASP A 114 -2.93 14.00 15.64
CA ASP A 114 -3.41 13.40 16.90
C ASP A 114 -4.94 13.41 17.09
N LEU A 115 -5.68 13.67 16.02
CA LEU A 115 -7.14 13.74 16.02
C LEU A 115 -7.81 12.58 15.29
N VAL A 116 -7.18 12.08 14.23
CA VAL A 116 -7.73 10.98 13.43
C VAL A 116 -6.71 9.87 13.35
N THR A 117 -7.10 8.68 13.76
CA THR A 117 -6.31 7.46 13.58
C THR A 117 -7.04 6.54 12.61
N VAL A 118 -6.32 6.00 11.64
CA VAL A 118 -6.83 4.99 10.69
C VAL A 118 -5.89 3.80 10.73
N GLU A 119 -6.42 2.64 11.03
CA GLU A 119 -5.70 1.36 11.03
C GLU A 119 -6.38 0.40 10.07
N GLY A 120 -5.62 -0.49 9.43
CA GLY A 120 -6.14 -1.51 8.51
C GLY A 120 -5.40 -1.57 7.19
N SER A 121 -6.01 -2.17 6.19
CA SER A 121 -5.41 -2.34 4.87
C SER A 121 -6.10 -1.45 3.83
N ILE A 122 -5.30 -0.81 2.99
CA ILE A 122 -5.79 0.09 1.93
C ILE A 122 -5.09 -0.28 0.62
N SER A 123 -5.85 -0.39 -0.45
CA SER A 123 -5.32 -0.71 -1.76
C SER A 123 -5.86 0.24 -2.83
N PHE A 124 -5.00 0.59 -3.76
CA PHE A 124 -5.31 1.41 -4.93
C PHE A 124 -4.91 0.66 -6.18
N PHE A 125 -5.81 0.56 -7.15
CA PHE A 125 -5.58 -0.14 -8.41
C PHE A 125 -5.97 0.75 -9.58
N THR A 126 -5.17 0.70 -10.64
CA THR A 126 -5.55 1.23 -11.95
C THR A 126 -5.36 0.11 -12.97
N VAL A 127 -6.41 -0.19 -13.72
CA VAL A 127 -6.40 -1.18 -14.81
C VAL A 127 -7.03 -0.51 -16.04
N GLY A 128 -6.21 -0.14 -17.01
CA GLY A 128 -6.63 0.71 -18.10
C GLY A 128 -7.17 2.06 -17.57
N ASP A 129 -8.39 2.42 -17.93
CA ASP A 129 -9.05 3.67 -17.51
C ASP A 129 -9.84 3.53 -16.18
N ARG A 130 -9.86 2.35 -15.59
CA ARG A 130 -10.58 2.08 -14.34
C ARG A 130 -9.66 2.27 -13.15
N GLN A 131 -10.08 3.13 -12.23
CA GLN A 131 -9.43 3.35 -10.94
C GLN A 131 -10.28 2.75 -9.83
N MET A 132 -9.64 2.02 -8.94
CA MET A 132 -10.28 1.38 -7.80
C MET A 132 -9.51 1.69 -6.53
N ALA A 133 -10.24 1.90 -5.44
CA ALA A 133 -9.69 1.96 -4.09
C ALA A 133 -10.49 1.03 -3.19
N ALA A 134 -9.82 0.31 -2.34
CA ALA A 134 -10.44 -0.59 -1.37
C ALA A 134 -9.78 -0.40 0.00
N GLY A 135 -10.59 -0.53 1.04
CA GLY A 135 -10.12 -0.61 2.41
C GLY A 135 -10.80 -1.78 3.11
N SER A 136 -10.05 -2.57 3.85
CA SER A 136 -10.54 -3.70 4.62
C SER A 136 -9.98 -3.69 6.04
N ASP A 137 -10.75 -4.27 6.94
CA ASP A 137 -10.40 -4.35 8.36
C ASP A 137 -10.08 -2.97 8.96
N LEU A 138 -10.74 -1.92 8.43
CA LEU A 138 -10.47 -0.56 8.85
C LEU A 138 -11.03 -0.29 10.24
N GLN A 139 -10.16 0.26 11.09
CA GLN A 139 -10.53 0.93 12.32
C GLN A 139 -10.24 2.43 12.15
N VAL A 140 -11.25 3.27 12.31
CA VAL A 140 -11.10 4.72 12.22
C VAL A 140 -11.56 5.35 13.51
N PHE A 141 -10.71 6.10 14.15
CA PHE A 141 -11.06 6.88 15.33
C PHE A 141 -10.90 8.37 15.04
N ILE A 142 -11.92 9.15 15.41
CA ILE A 142 -11.89 10.60 15.35
C ILE A 142 -12.22 11.12 16.73
N GLY A 143 -11.22 11.69 17.41
CA GLY A 143 -11.43 12.14 18.78
C GLY A 143 -10.13 12.44 19.54
N ASP A 144 -10.25 12.50 20.85
CA ASP A 144 -9.19 12.80 21.80
C ASP A 144 -8.74 11.52 22.51
N GLY A 145 -7.42 11.25 22.51
CA GLY A 145 -6.76 10.06 23.03
C GLY A 145 -6.85 8.86 22.08
N PRO A 146 -6.05 7.80 22.31
CA PRO A 146 -6.19 6.57 21.54
C PRO A 146 -7.51 5.89 21.87
N ALA A 147 -8.19 5.33 20.86
CA ALA A 147 -9.46 4.60 21.06
C ALA A 147 -9.27 3.31 21.84
N MET A 148 -8.12 2.65 21.63
CA MET A 148 -7.75 1.35 22.25
C MET A 148 -6.51 1.53 23.12
N LEU A 149 -6.39 0.68 24.12
CA LEU A 149 -5.18 0.50 24.93
C LEU A 149 -4.26 -0.55 24.27
N GLU A 150 -3.02 -0.65 24.71
CA GLU A 150 -2.03 -1.62 24.20
C GLU A 150 -2.48 -3.08 24.34
N ASP A 151 -3.38 -3.38 25.27
CA ASP A 151 -3.95 -4.71 25.46
C ASP A 151 -5.16 -5.01 24.54
N GLY A 152 -5.51 -4.10 23.63
CA GLY A 152 -6.62 -4.20 22.72
C GLY A 152 -7.99 -3.88 23.35
N SER A 153 -8.04 -3.46 24.62
CA SER A 153 -9.28 -3.02 25.25
C SER A 153 -9.62 -1.55 24.88
N LEU A 154 -10.91 -1.21 24.94
CA LEU A 154 -11.32 0.17 24.74
C LEU A 154 -10.76 1.08 25.83
N ASN A 155 -10.18 2.20 25.42
CA ASN A 155 -9.71 3.22 26.34
C ASN A 155 -10.91 3.95 27.00
N PRO A 156 -11.09 3.83 28.31
CA PRO A 156 -12.24 4.45 29.00
C PRO A 156 -12.16 5.99 29.03
N PHE A 157 -11.02 6.56 28.72
CA PHE A 157 -10.78 8.01 28.68
C PHE A 157 -10.88 8.59 27.28
N ALA A 158 -10.96 7.76 26.24
CA ALA A 158 -11.12 8.21 24.86
C ALA A 158 -12.48 8.92 24.67
N ARG A 159 -12.47 9.99 23.90
CA ARG A 159 -13.67 10.76 23.57
C ARG A 159 -13.74 10.99 22.07
N GLY A 160 -14.74 10.42 21.41
CA GLY A 160 -14.85 10.55 19.98
C GLY A 160 -15.77 9.54 19.33
N ILE A 161 -15.58 9.33 18.04
CA ILE A 161 -16.30 8.35 17.24
C ILE A 161 -15.30 7.29 16.78
N LEU A 162 -15.57 6.04 17.12
CA LEU A 162 -14.83 4.87 16.67
C LEU A 162 -15.67 4.13 15.64
N LEU A 163 -15.10 3.90 14.47
CA LEU A 163 -15.61 3.00 13.43
C LEU A 163 -14.74 1.75 13.43
N THR A 164 -15.34 0.57 13.49
CA THR A 164 -14.64 -0.73 13.47
C THR A 164 -15.21 -1.64 12.41
N GLU A 165 -14.44 -2.67 12.04
CA GLU A 165 -14.81 -3.66 11.03
C GLU A 165 -15.27 -2.99 9.71
N ALA A 166 -14.66 -1.85 9.40
CA ALA A 166 -15.08 -1.10 8.25
C ALA A 166 -14.45 -1.64 6.96
N THR A 167 -15.27 -1.68 5.94
CA THR A 167 -14.86 -2.01 4.58
C THR A 167 -15.35 -0.92 3.64
N VAL A 168 -14.48 -0.47 2.75
CA VAL A 168 -14.78 0.56 1.76
C VAL A 168 -14.35 0.07 0.39
N GLY A 169 -15.17 0.28 -0.62
CA GLY A 169 -14.83 0.02 -2.02
C GLY A 169 -15.29 1.19 -2.89
N LEU A 170 -14.37 1.73 -3.67
CA LEU A 170 -14.61 2.78 -4.64
C LEU A 170 -14.14 2.32 -6.01
N ILE A 171 -14.99 2.44 -7.01
CA ILE A 171 -14.65 2.22 -8.42
C ILE A 171 -14.98 3.51 -9.16
N ARG A 172 -14.03 3.99 -9.94
CA ARG A 172 -14.18 5.10 -10.86
C ARG A 172 -13.89 4.62 -12.27
N GLU A 173 -14.78 4.90 -13.20
CA GLU A 173 -14.64 4.58 -14.62
C GLU A 173 -14.74 5.86 -15.45
N GLY A 174 -13.64 6.24 -16.05
CA GLY A 174 -13.52 7.54 -16.72
C GLY A 174 -13.64 8.73 -15.77
N SER A 175 -14.13 9.87 -16.26
CA SER A 175 -14.24 11.12 -15.48
C SER A 175 -15.55 11.25 -14.67
N ASP A 176 -16.62 10.58 -15.07
CA ASP A 176 -17.97 10.94 -14.66
C ASP A 176 -18.75 9.82 -13.97
N SER A 177 -18.20 8.60 -13.93
CA SER A 177 -18.88 7.44 -13.33
C SER A 177 -18.12 6.90 -12.14
N TYR A 178 -18.80 6.72 -11.01
CA TYR A 178 -18.24 6.07 -9.84
C TYR A 178 -19.28 5.21 -9.13
N ALA A 179 -18.81 4.20 -8.43
CA ALA A 179 -19.58 3.41 -7.48
C ALA A 179 -18.84 3.37 -6.14
N LEU A 180 -19.56 3.57 -5.05
CA LEU A 180 -19.03 3.53 -3.68
C LEU A 180 -19.86 2.55 -2.86
N SER A 181 -19.18 1.69 -2.12
CA SER A 181 -19.76 0.84 -1.08
C SER A 181 -18.98 1.00 0.20
N ALA A 182 -19.66 1.13 1.34
CA ALA A 182 -19.03 1.18 2.66
C ALA A 182 -19.91 0.47 3.68
N THR A 183 -19.27 -0.30 4.56
CA THR A 183 -19.91 -0.97 5.71
C THR A 183 -19.02 -0.79 6.94
N GLY A 184 -19.58 -0.95 8.14
CA GLY A 184 -18.84 -0.85 9.39
C GLY A 184 -19.75 -0.66 10.58
N THR A 185 -19.16 -0.72 11.79
CA THR A 185 -19.85 -0.48 13.05
C THR A 185 -19.34 0.82 13.69
N ALA A 186 -20.23 1.78 13.91
CA ALA A 186 -19.88 3.05 14.55
C ALA A 186 -20.24 3.05 16.03
N ARG A 187 -19.35 3.55 16.86
CA ARG A 187 -19.52 3.68 18.32
C ARG A 187 -19.04 5.04 18.79
N ALA A 188 -19.84 5.69 19.63
CA ALA A 188 -19.41 6.90 20.33
C ALA A 188 -18.72 6.51 21.65
N LEU A 189 -17.57 7.10 21.93
CA LEU A 189 -16.76 6.91 23.14
C LEU A 189 -16.81 8.17 24.00
N GLY A 190 -16.83 7.99 25.32
CA GLY A 190 -16.74 9.11 26.28
C GLY A 190 -17.98 10.02 26.34
N ILE A 191 -19.12 9.55 25.84
CA ILE A 191 -20.42 10.24 25.99
C ILE A 191 -21.16 9.56 27.15
N GLY A 192 -21.09 10.19 28.30
CA GLY A 192 -21.78 9.74 29.52
C GLY A 192 -21.84 10.85 30.55
#